data_d2155319a9e98b1474ac76c78f1f6cb9
#
_entry.id   d2155319a9e98b1474ac76c78f1f6cb9
#
_cell.length_a   1.000
_cell.length_b   1.000
_cell.length_c   1.000
_cell.angle_alpha   90.00
_cell.angle_beta   90.00
_cell.angle_gamma   90.00
#
_symmetry.space_group_name_H-M   'P 1'
#
loop_
_entity.id
_entity.type
_entity.pdbx_description
1 polymer ?
#
loop_
_entity_poly.entity_id
_entity_poly.type
_entity_poly.pdbx_seq_one_letter_code
_entity_poly.pdbx_strand_id
1 'polypeptide(L)'
;MSTTAAPTAPSTLRGGEWLLQPSSRDSLFTPEKLTDEHRLIGRTAQEFVQNEILPVLDKLEQKDWELARRLVQRGGDLGLFGVDVPEAYGGVGLDKVSSLVVSEKMAGSASFGATFGAHANLTIVPLMLFGSEAQKQKYLPKLLA
;
A
#
# COMPACT_ATOMS: atom_id res chain seq x y z
N MET A 1 -40.03 -29.19 6.78
CA MET A 1 -39.19 -28.42 7.71
C MET A 1 -37.85 -28.16 6.98
N SER A 2 -37.72 -27.01 6.37
CA SER A 2 -36.46 -26.63 5.67
C SER A 2 -35.48 -26.05 6.70
N THR A 3 -34.39 -26.76 6.92
CA THR A 3 -33.30 -26.29 7.77
C THR A 3 -32.45 -25.31 6.95
N THR A 4 -32.64 -24.03 7.18
CA THR A 4 -31.79 -23.01 6.61
C THR A 4 -30.40 -23.10 7.30
N ALA A 5 -29.40 -23.62 6.59
CA ALA A 5 -28.03 -23.64 7.09
C ALA A 5 -27.55 -22.18 7.29
N ALA A 6 -27.01 -21.89 8.46
CA ALA A 6 -26.39 -20.60 8.76
C ALA A 6 -25.26 -20.34 7.76
N PRO A 7 -25.05 -19.07 7.33
CA PRO A 7 -23.94 -18.75 6.44
C PRO A 7 -22.62 -19.06 7.16
N THR A 8 -21.87 -20.01 6.64
CA THR A 8 -20.49 -20.29 7.06
C THR A 8 -19.66 -19.05 6.82
N ALA A 9 -18.96 -18.58 7.84
CA ALA A 9 -17.97 -17.52 7.70
C ALA A 9 -17.02 -17.84 6.53
N PRO A 10 -16.64 -16.85 5.71
CA PRO A 10 -15.75 -17.09 4.59
C PRO A 10 -14.45 -17.72 5.10
N SER A 11 -14.15 -18.93 4.61
CA SER A 11 -12.90 -19.61 4.92
C SER A 11 -11.76 -18.75 4.36
N THR A 12 -10.85 -18.31 5.21
CA THR A 12 -9.63 -17.64 4.78
C THR A 12 -8.80 -18.61 3.95
N LEU A 13 -8.67 -18.33 2.65
CA LEU A 13 -7.80 -19.10 1.76
C LEU A 13 -6.35 -18.94 2.19
N ARG A 14 -5.59 -20.03 2.21
CA ARG A 14 -4.18 -20.03 2.63
C ARG A 14 -3.24 -20.09 1.43
N GLY A 15 -2.27 -19.18 1.40
CA GLY A 15 -1.24 -19.17 0.35
C GLY A 15 -1.83 -19.12 -1.06
N GLY A 16 -1.41 -20.03 -1.93
CA GLY A 16 -1.88 -20.14 -3.32
C GLY A 16 -3.17 -20.93 -3.52
N GLU A 17 -3.90 -21.28 -2.46
CA GLU A 17 -5.13 -22.10 -2.54
C GLU A 17 -6.18 -21.47 -3.46
N TRP A 18 -6.24 -20.14 -3.53
CA TRP A 18 -7.14 -19.42 -4.43
C TRP A 18 -6.92 -19.75 -5.92
N LEU A 19 -5.72 -20.21 -6.31
CA LEU A 19 -5.43 -20.65 -7.69
C LEU A 19 -6.16 -21.95 -8.04
N LEU A 20 -6.54 -22.74 -7.05
CA LEU A 20 -7.20 -24.03 -7.20
C LEU A 20 -8.72 -23.95 -7.04
N GLN A 21 -9.22 -22.81 -6.58
CA GLN A 21 -10.65 -22.61 -6.36
C GLN A 21 -11.37 -22.19 -7.65
N PRO A 22 -12.60 -22.66 -7.89
CA PRO A 22 -13.42 -22.15 -8.97
C PRO A 22 -13.66 -20.66 -8.77
N SER A 23 -13.30 -19.83 -9.76
CA SER A 23 -13.58 -18.40 -9.73
C SER A 23 -15.00 -18.11 -10.21
N SER A 24 -15.70 -17.25 -9.51
CA SER A 24 -16.98 -16.68 -9.90
C SER A 24 -16.86 -15.17 -10.09
N ARG A 25 -17.83 -14.53 -10.75
CA ARG A 25 -17.85 -13.06 -10.85
C ARG A 25 -17.80 -12.37 -9.49
N ASP A 26 -18.46 -12.96 -8.48
CA ASP A 26 -18.54 -12.38 -7.15
C ASP A 26 -17.23 -12.51 -6.36
N SER A 27 -16.43 -13.55 -6.67
CA SER A 27 -15.13 -13.79 -6.04
C SER A 27 -13.97 -12.98 -6.65
N LEU A 28 -14.17 -12.36 -7.83
CA LEU A 28 -13.17 -11.54 -8.48
C LEU A 28 -13.26 -10.09 -7.99
N PHE A 29 -12.11 -9.50 -7.69
CA PHE A 29 -12.00 -8.06 -7.44
C PHE A 29 -11.76 -7.37 -8.78
N THR A 30 -12.60 -6.40 -9.11
CA THR A 30 -12.51 -5.63 -10.35
C THR A 30 -12.49 -4.12 -10.02
N PRO A 31 -12.02 -3.24 -10.95
CA PRO A 31 -11.97 -1.80 -10.69
C PRO A 31 -13.31 -1.17 -10.29
N GLU A 32 -14.45 -1.77 -10.69
CA GLU A 32 -15.78 -1.32 -10.31
C GLU A 32 -16.06 -1.47 -8.81
N LYS A 33 -15.35 -2.40 -8.15
CA LYS A 33 -15.45 -2.65 -6.70
C LYS A 33 -14.60 -1.67 -5.86
N LEU A 34 -13.83 -0.79 -6.49
CA LEU A 34 -13.09 0.26 -5.77
C LEU A 34 -14.07 1.21 -5.07
N THR A 35 -13.85 1.40 -3.78
CA THR A 35 -14.62 2.35 -2.97
C THR A 35 -14.19 3.79 -3.23
N ASP A 36 -14.94 4.75 -2.71
CA ASP A 36 -14.55 6.17 -2.78
C ASP A 36 -13.25 6.44 -2.01
N GLU A 37 -13.00 5.71 -0.93
CA GLU A 37 -11.77 5.78 -0.15
C GLU A 37 -10.56 5.28 -0.97
N HIS A 38 -10.68 4.13 -1.66
CA HIS A 38 -9.65 3.65 -2.59
C HIS A 38 -9.35 4.69 -3.69
N ARG A 39 -10.40 5.32 -4.23
CA ARG A 39 -10.25 6.36 -5.25
C ARG A 39 -9.59 7.62 -4.71
N LEU A 40 -9.92 8.00 -3.47
CA LEU A 40 -9.36 9.18 -2.82
C LEU A 40 -7.86 9.02 -2.60
N ILE A 41 -7.43 7.94 -1.94
CA ILE A 41 -6.00 7.71 -1.70
C ILE A 41 -5.22 7.53 -3.02
N GLY A 42 -5.85 6.91 -4.02
CA GLY A 42 -5.29 6.79 -5.38
C GLY A 42 -5.08 8.15 -6.04
N ARG A 43 -6.02 9.10 -5.89
CA ARG A 43 -5.83 10.47 -6.39
C ARG A 43 -4.69 11.18 -5.67
N THR A 44 -4.60 11.08 -4.35
CA THR A 44 -3.50 11.67 -3.57
C THR A 44 -2.14 11.16 -4.08
N ALA A 45 -2.01 9.86 -4.28
CA ALA A 45 -0.79 9.27 -4.82
C ALA A 45 -0.49 9.75 -6.26
N GLN A 46 -1.51 9.81 -7.11
CA GLN A 46 -1.39 10.28 -8.49
C GLN A 46 -0.97 11.75 -8.55
N GLU A 47 -1.57 12.62 -7.75
CA GLU A 47 -1.23 14.04 -7.68
C GLU A 47 0.20 14.24 -7.17
N PHE A 48 0.63 13.48 -6.18
CA PHE A 48 2.01 13.48 -5.71
C PHE A 48 2.99 13.13 -6.82
N VAL A 49 2.73 12.05 -7.56
CA VAL A 49 3.58 11.66 -8.70
C VAL A 49 3.61 12.73 -9.78
N GLN A 50 2.44 13.23 -10.19
CA GLN A 50 2.34 14.18 -11.29
C GLN A 50 2.94 15.55 -10.97
N ASN A 51 2.74 16.03 -9.75
CA ASN A 51 3.10 17.40 -9.37
C ASN A 51 4.48 17.50 -8.73
N GLU A 52 4.94 16.46 -8.03
CA GLU A 52 6.18 16.53 -7.25
C GLU A 52 7.29 15.61 -7.79
N ILE A 53 6.97 14.46 -8.39
CA ILE A 53 7.98 13.51 -8.88
C ILE A 53 8.33 13.73 -10.35
N LEU A 54 7.34 13.70 -11.25
CA LEU A 54 7.59 13.78 -12.69
C LEU A 54 8.31 15.05 -13.12
N PRO A 55 8.04 16.25 -12.58
CA PRO A 55 8.75 17.46 -12.96
C PRO A 55 10.25 17.46 -12.63
N VAL A 56 10.68 16.60 -11.73
CA VAL A 56 12.07 16.52 -11.26
C VAL A 56 12.73 15.17 -11.54
N LEU A 57 12.09 14.34 -12.36
CA LEU A 57 12.52 12.97 -12.63
C LEU A 57 13.96 12.91 -13.14
N ASP A 58 14.35 13.80 -14.05
CA ASP A 58 15.72 13.84 -14.58
C ASP A 58 16.78 14.04 -13.49
N LYS A 59 16.48 14.82 -12.45
CA LYS A 59 17.39 15.02 -11.31
C LYS A 59 17.48 13.74 -10.45
N LEU A 60 16.37 13.05 -10.28
CA LEU A 60 16.34 11.76 -9.57
C LEU A 60 17.16 10.72 -10.30
N GLU A 61 17.04 10.63 -11.63
CA GLU A 61 17.83 9.73 -12.47
C GLU A 61 19.34 10.07 -12.43
N GLN A 62 19.69 11.35 -12.21
CA GLN A 62 21.06 11.81 -11.97
C GLN A 62 21.54 11.60 -10.54
N LYS A 63 20.73 10.89 -9.70
CA LYS A 63 21.06 10.54 -8.31
C LYS A 63 21.15 11.74 -7.36
N ASP A 64 20.27 12.73 -7.50
CA ASP A 64 20.09 13.77 -6.49
C ASP A 64 19.46 13.17 -5.22
N TRP A 65 20.33 12.66 -4.34
CA TRP A 65 19.91 11.95 -3.12
C TRP A 65 19.21 12.87 -2.11
N GLU A 66 19.56 14.15 -2.07
CA GLU A 66 18.89 15.10 -1.19
C GLU A 66 17.47 15.38 -1.65
N LEU A 67 17.26 15.51 -2.96
CA LEU A 67 15.93 15.61 -3.53
C LEU A 67 15.13 14.32 -3.28
N ALA A 68 15.74 13.15 -3.52
CA ALA A 68 15.08 11.87 -3.28
C ALA A 68 14.62 11.73 -1.81
N ARG A 69 15.47 12.11 -0.85
CA ARG A 69 15.13 12.09 0.57
C ARG A 69 13.94 12.99 0.89
N ARG A 70 13.93 14.23 0.37
CA ARG A 70 12.79 15.14 0.58
C ARG A 70 11.48 14.59 0.02
N LEU A 71 11.54 13.95 -1.14
CA LEU A 71 10.35 13.35 -1.75
C LEU A 71 9.86 12.11 -0.99
N VAL A 72 10.76 11.30 -0.44
CA VAL A 72 10.38 10.21 0.48
C VAL A 72 9.71 10.79 1.73
N GLN A 73 10.30 11.80 2.37
CA GLN A 73 9.68 12.49 3.51
C GLN A 73 8.29 13.02 3.16
N ARG A 74 8.16 13.66 2.00
CA ARG A 74 6.88 14.19 1.52
C ARG A 74 5.83 13.09 1.30
N GLY A 75 6.23 11.93 0.77
CA GLY A 75 5.36 10.75 0.65
C GLY A 75 4.90 10.23 2.02
N GLY A 76 5.78 10.30 3.03
CA GLY A 76 5.45 10.01 4.43
C GLY A 76 4.40 10.97 4.98
N ASP A 77 4.61 12.29 4.83
CA ASP A 77 3.66 13.33 5.26
C ASP A 77 2.24 13.14 4.65
N LEU A 78 2.18 12.58 3.45
CA LEU A 78 0.93 12.25 2.77
C LEU A 78 0.35 10.87 3.18
N GLY A 79 1.00 10.14 4.07
CA GLY A 79 0.59 8.82 4.55
C GLY A 79 0.76 7.69 3.54
N LEU A 80 1.46 7.92 2.42
CA LEU A 80 1.51 6.98 1.30
C LEU A 80 2.32 5.71 1.60
N PHE A 81 3.24 5.74 2.57
CA PHE A 81 4.02 4.56 2.99
C PHE A 81 3.30 3.69 4.01
N GLY A 82 2.32 4.25 4.73
CA GLY A 82 1.62 3.61 5.83
C GLY A 82 0.14 3.33 5.57
N VAL A 83 -0.26 3.23 4.32
CA VAL A 83 -1.68 3.12 3.92
C VAL A 83 -2.39 1.97 4.63
N ASP A 84 -1.82 0.77 4.64
CA ASP A 84 -2.36 -0.43 5.27
C ASP A 84 -1.69 -0.79 6.61
N VAL A 85 -0.92 0.14 7.18
CA VAL A 85 -0.36 0.00 8.53
C VAL A 85 -1.37 0.51 9.55
N PRO A 86 -1.62 -0.22 10.66
CA PRO A 86 -2.54 0.22 11.70
C PRO A 86 -2.16 1.58 12.31
N GLU A 87 -3.18 2.36 12.67
CA GLU A 87 -3.03 3.67 13.34
C GLU A 87 -2.18 3.59 14.62
N ALA A 88 -2.25 2.47 15.34
CA ALA A 88 -1.46 2.23 16.55
C ALA A 88 0.06 2.33 16.33
N TYR A 89 0.52 2.22 15.08
CA TYR A 89 1.92 2.36 14.68
C TYR A 89 2.18 3.62 13.84
N GLY A 90 1.17 4.51 13.73
CA GLY A 90 1.26 5.74 12.97
C GLY A 90 0.87 5.62 11.49
N GLY A 91 0.26 4.49 11.09
CA GLY A 91 -0.27 4.30 9.74
C GLY A 91 -1.67 4.89 9.55
N VAL A 92 -2.20 4.76 8.34
CA VAL A 92 -3.55 5.24 7.98
C VAL A 92 -4.64 4.22 8.30
N GLY A 93 -4.30 2.94 8.40
CA GLY A 93 -5.21 1.87 8.80
C GLY A 93 -6.20 1.43 7.72
N LEU A 94 -5.96 1.75 6.44
CA LEU A 94 -6.79 1.31 5.33
C LEU A 94 -6.53 -0.16 4.97
N ASP A 95 -7.25 -0.66 3.99
CA ASP A 95 -7.11 -2.05 3.55
C ASP A 95 -5.95 -2.27 2.55
N LYS A 96 -5.70 -3.53 2.21
CA LYS A 96 -4.64 -3.92 1.27
C LYS A 96 -4.90 -3.45 -0.16
N VAL A 97 -6.15 -3.28 -0.55
CA VAL A 97 -6.53 -2.76 -1.87
C VAL A 97 -6.07 -1.31 -1.99
N SER A 98 -6.23 -0.51 -0.94
CA SER A 98 -5.73 0.87 -0.88
C SER A 98 -4.23 0.96 -1.13
N SER A 99 -3.42 0.08 -0.49
CA SER A 99 -1.97 0.07 -0.71
C SER A 99 -1.59 -0.39 -2.12
N LEU A 100 -2.36 -1.29 -2.74
CA LEU A 100 -2.17 -1.69 -4.13
C LEU A 100 -2.48 -0.55 -5.11
N VAL A 101 -3.56 0.19 -4.87
CA VAL A 101 -3.92 1.38 -5.67
C VAL A 101 -2.83 2.44 -5.60
N VAL A 102 -2.29 2.71 -4.40
CA VAL A 102 -1.15 3.64 -4.26
C VAL A 102 0.07 3.13 -5.04
N SER A 103 0.41 1.85 -4.92
CA SER A 103 1.54 1.24 -5.63
C SER A 103 1.38 1.34 -7.16
N GLU A 104 0.17 1.15 -7.69
CA GLU A 104 -0.15 1.34 -9.10
C GLU A 104 0.18 2.77 -9.56
N LYS A 105 -0.22 3.79 -8.80
CA LYS A 105 0.04 5.19 -9.14
C LYS A 105 1.54 5.54 -9.06
N MET A 106 2.26 4.96 -8.08
CA MET A 106 3.70 5.14 -7.94
C MET A 106 4.50 4.51 -9.08
N ALA A 107 4.00 3.46 -9.72
CA ALA A 107 4.69 2.75 -10.80
C ALA A 107 5.08 3.66 -11.99
N GLY A 108 4.33 4.75 -12.24
CA GLY A 108 4.67 5.73 -13.26
C GLY A 108 5.89 6.61 -12.98
N SER A 109 6.49 6.52 -11.80
CA SER A 109 7.56 7.40 -11.32
C SER A 109 8.97 6.82 -11.48
N ALA A 110 9.18 5.84 -12.36
CA ALA A 110 10.49 5.24 -12.71
C ALA A 110 11.31 4.85 -11.44
N SER A 111 12.53 5.40 -11.28
CA SER A 111 13.42 5.08 -10.16
C SER A 111 12.81 5.40 -8.79
N PHE A 112 12.00 6.46 -8.69
CA PHE A 112 11.31 6.76 -7.43
C PHE A 112 10.29 5.68 -7.07
N GLY A 113 9.57 5.10 -8.04
CA GLY A 113 8.67 3.96 -7.82
C GLY A 113 9.38 2.74 -7.23
N ALA A 114 10.63 2.47 -7.68
CA ALA A 114 11.46 1.43 -7.10
C ALA A 114 11.87 1.75 -5.65
N THR A 115 12.25 2.99 -5.37
CA THR A 115 12.56 3.49 -4.01
C THR A 115 11.35 3.37 -3.09
N PHE A 116 10.18 3.80 -3.56
CA PHE A 116 8.91 3.66 -2.84
C PHE A 116 8.62 2.19 -2.51
N GLY A 117 8.70 1.31 -3.51
CA GLY A 117 8.44 -0.12 -3.34
C GLY A 117 9.40 -0.79 -2.37
N ALA A 118 10.69 -0.45 -2.42
CA ALA A 118 11.68 -0.95 -1.47
C ALA A 118 11.37 -0.52 -0.03
N HIS A 119 11.01 0.74 0.17
CA HIS A 119 10.67 1.26 1.49
C HIS A 119 9.36 0.65 2.02
N ALA A 120 8.28 0.70 1.25
CA ALA A 120 6.97 0.21 1.67
C ALA A 120 6.94 -1.33 1.78
N ASN A 121 7.36 -2.05 0.73
CA ASN A 121 7.13 -3.48 0.64
C ASN A 121 8.28 -4.33 1.21
N LEU A 122 9.54 -3.89 1.09
CA LEU A 122 10.68 -4.67 1.58
C LEU A 122 11.12 -4.28 2.99
N THR A 123 10.67 -3.14 3.50
CA THR A 123 11.03 -2.68 4.85
C THR A 123 9.83 -2.72 5.79
N ILE A 124 8.74 -2.01 5.46
CA ILE A 124 7.58 -1.87 6.35
C ILE A 124 6.79 -3.18 6.45
N VAL A 125 6.47 -3.81 5.32
CA VAL A 125 5.66 -5.04 5.32
C VAL A 125 6.31 -6.20 6.10
N PRO A 126 7.60 -6.54 5.92
CA PRO A 126 8.24 -7.58 6.74
C PRO A 126 8.26 -7.25 8.22
N LEU A 127 8.48 -5.98 8.58
CA LEU A 127 8.46 -5.55 9.97
C LEU A 127 7.05 -5.70 10.57
N MET A 128 6.00 -5.37 9.81
CA MET A 128 4.61 -5.57 10.21
C MET A 128 4.28 -7.05 10.42
N LEU A 129 4.71 -7.93 9.52
CA LEU A 129 4.35 -9.35 9.57
C LEU A 129 5.16 -10.15 10.60
N PHE A 130 6.45 -9.85 10.73
CA PHE A 130 7.40 -10.70 11.47
C PHE A 130 8.09 -9.98 12.63
N GLY A 131 7.96 -8.65 12.73
CA GLY A 131 8.55 -7.89 13.83
C GLY A 131 7.87 -8.18 15.17
N SER A 132 8.66 -8.19 16.26
CA SER A 132 8.08 -8.18 17.61
C SER A 132 7.36 -6.85 17.88
N GLU A 133 6.45 -6.84 18.85
CA GLU A 133 5.73 -5.62 19.23
C GLU A 133 6.67 -4.45 19.54
N ALA A 134 7.75 -4.72 20.29
CA ALA A 134 8.77 -3.72 20.60
C ALA A 134 9.48 -3.16 19.36
N GLN A 135 9.72 -4.00 18.34
CA GLN A 135 10.29 -3.56 17.06
C GLN A 135 9.30 -2.70 16.27
N LYS A 136 8.03 -3.12 16.18
CA LYS A 136 6.98 -2.36 15.50
C LYS A 136 6.84 -0.97 16.10
N GLN A 137 6.66 -0.87 17.41
CA GLN A 137 6.55 0.39 18.14
C GLN A 137 7.77 1.30 17.99
N LYS A 138 8.96 0.72 17.91
CA LYS A 138 10.21 1.49 17.81
C LYS A 138 10.47 2.03 16.41
N TYR A 139 10.19 1.25 15.37
CA TYR A 139 10.66 1.54 14.02
C TYR A 139 9.57 2.03 13.07
N LEU A 140 8.33 1.48 13.15
CA LEU A 140 7.27 1.84 12.20
C LEU A 140 6.97 3.33 12.19
N PRO A 141 6.76 4.03 13.33
CA PRO A 141 6.45 5.46 13.30
C PRO A 141 7.50 6.30 12.57
N LYS A 142 8.76 5.87 12.62
CA LYS A 142 9.87 6.58 11.95
C LYS A 142 10.01 6.24 10.47
N LEU A 143 9.51 5.07 10.07
CA LEU A 143 9.53 4.64 8.67
C LEU A 143 8.33 5.19 7.90
N LEU A 144 7.29 5.58 8.61
CA LEU A 144 6.04 6.10 8.04
C LEU A 144 6.02 7.62 7.90
N ALA A 145 6.84 8.32 8.71
CA ALA A 145 6.95 9.79 8.75
C ALA A 145 7.85 10.35 7.66
#